data_0eb552a10764a84b456ca7baf76bab83
#
_entry.id   0eb552a10764a84b456ca7baf76bab83
#
_cell.length_a   1.000
_cell.length_b   1.000
_cell.length_c   1.000
_cell.angle_alpha   90.00
_cell.angle_beta   90.00
_cell.angle_gamma   90.00
#
_symmetry.space_group_name_H-M   'P 1'
#
loop_
_entity.id
_entity.type
_entity.pdbx_description
1 polymer ?
#
loop_
_entity_poly.entity_id
_entity_poly.type
_entity_poly.pdbx_seq_one_letter_code
_entity_poly.pdbx_strand_id
1 'polypeptide(L)'
;MLKKYLIVFLISMVPLIELRGAIPVGLSSAFGPACTGLNQIVLLYIISILGNMLPVPLIFFFARKVLVWGSDKKFIGKFFKFCLEKGEKGGKKLQEKAGKGLYWALFLFVGIPLPGTGAWTGTLAASLLDMDFKKSSVAIMAGVVLAGIIMGLASAGVLGAAGAIFAK
;
A
#
# COMPACT_ATOMS: atom_id res chain seq x y z
N MET A 1 7.66 17.95 -16.00
CA MET A 1 6.66 17.56 -14.96
C MET A 1 5.84 16.32 -15.36
N LEU A 2 5.20 16.26 -16.54
CA LEU A 2 4.34 15.12 -16.92
C LEU A 2 5.05 13.76 -16.85
N LYS A 3 6.28 13.65 -17.40
CA LYS A 3 7.08 12.40 -17.32
C LYS A 3 7.33 11.96 -15.86
N LYS A 4 7.58 12.90 -14.96
CA LYS A 4 7.81 12.60 -13.55
C LYS A 4 6.55 12.07 -12.86
N TYR A 5 5.41 12.68 -13.10
CA TYR A 5 4.13 12.18 -12.55
C TYR A 5 3.78 10.79 -13.06
N LEU A 6 4.07 10.49 -14.33
CA LEU A 6 3.90 9.15 -14.87
C LEU A 6 4.82 8.13 -14.17
N ILE A 7 6.09 8.49 -13.96
CA ILE A 7 7.05 7.63 -13.23
C ILE A 7 6.58 7.41 -11.80
N VAL A 8 6.16 8.45 -11.10
CA VAL A 8 5.63 8.37 -9.74
C VAL A 8 4.39 7.47 -9.68
N PHE A 9 3.47 7.60 -10.63
CA PHE A 9 2.31 6.74 -10.74
C PHE A 9 2.71 5.27 -10.90
N LEU A 10 3.63 4.97 -11.82
CA LEU A 10 4.11 3.60 -12.05
C LEU A 10 4.85 3.05 -10.82
N ILE A 11 5.70 3.85 -10.16
CA ILE A 11 6.40 3.43 -8.94
C ILE A 11 5.38 3.11 -7.83
N SER A 12 4.31 3.90 -7.70
CA SER A 12 3.26 3.67 -6.70
C SER A 12 2.53 2.33 -6.89
N MET A 13 2.48 1.82 -8.12
CA MET A 13 1.86 0.52 -8.44
C MET A 13 2.75 -0.67 -8.13
N VAL A 14 4.08 -0.46 -7.98
CA VAL A 14 5.03 -1.56 -7.78
C VAL A 14 4.89 -2.13 -6.37
N PRO A 15 4.72 -3.48 -6.23
CA PRO A 15 4.69 -4.12 -4.91
C PRO A 15 5.93 -3.76 -4.09
N LEU A 16 5.79 -3.60 -2.78
CA LEU A 16 6.83 -3.26 -1.81
C LEU A 16 7.36 -1.82 -1.88
N ILE A 17 7.44 -1.20 -3.06
CA ILE A 17 7.86 0.20 -3.22
C ILE A 17 6.70 1.12 -2.90
N GLU A 18 5.60 0.96 -3.65
CA GLU A 18 4.35 1.66 -3.43
C GLU A 18 4.54 3.19 -3.35
N LEU A 19 3.60 3.87 -2.72
CA LEU A 19 3.68 5.32 -2.51
C LEU A 19 4.86 5.73 -1.60
N ARG A 20 5.42 4.80 -0.84
CA ARG A 20 6.59 5.03 0.03
C ARG A 20 7.84 5.41 -0.76
N GLY A 21 8.04 4.80 -1.92
CA GLY A 21 9.10 5.19 -2.85
C GLY A 21 8.67 6.32 -3.77
N ALA A 22 7.40 6.34 -4.18
CA ALA A 22 6.88 7.32 -5.12
C ALA A 22 6.92 8.77 -4.57
N ILE A 23 6.57 8.99 -3.30
CA ILE A 23 6.59 10.32 -2.68
C ILE A 23 8.01 10.88 -2.57
N PRO A 24 9.01 10.18 -1.98
CA PRO A 24 10.39 10.67 -1.97
C PRO A 24 10.94 10.97 -3.37
N VAL A 25 10.68 10.12 -4.35
CA VAL A 25 11.07 10.35 -5.75
C VAL A 25 10.41 11.60 -6.31
N GLY A 26 9.14 11.84 -6.03
CA GLY A 26 8.42 13.02 -6.46
C GLY A 26 8.95 14.30 -5.85
N LEU A 27 9.31 14.28 -4.58
CA LEU A 27 9.87 15.42 -3.85
C LEU A 27 11.35 15.69 -4.17
N SER A 28 12.10 14.69 -4.63
CA SER A 28 13.50 14.83 -5.04
C SER A 28 13.63 15.39 -6.46
N SER A 29 14.87 15.70 -6.89
CA SER A 29 15.19 16.04 -8.28
C SER A 29 15.39 14.82 -9.20
N ALA A 30 15.20 13.62 -8.70
CA ALA A 30 15.26 12.41 -9.50
C ALA A 30 14.16 12.41 -10.59
N PHE A 31 14.54 12.07 -11.80
CA PHE A 31 13.66 12.02 -12.97
C PHE A 31 12.98 13.35 -13.36
N GLY A 32 13.52 14.50 -12.93
CA GLY A 32 13.04 15.82 -13.31
C GLY A 32 12.99 16.80 -12.14
N PRO A 33 12.49 18.03 -12.34
CA PRO A 33 12.43 19.05 -11.28
C PRO A 33 11.69 18.55 -10.05
N ALA A 34 12.18 18.88 -8.86
CA ALA A 34 11.51 18.53 -7.59
C ALA A 34 10.10 19.19 -7.51
N CYS A 35 9.15 18.49 -6.94
CA CYS A 35 7.83 19.04 -6.64
C CYS A 35 7.94 19.87 -5.35
N THR A 36 8.06 21.19 -5.48
CA THR A 36 8.24 22.14 -4.35
C THR A 36 7.04 23.07 -4.16
N GLY A 37 6.28 23.32 -5.23
CA GLY A 37 5.05 24.12 -5.17
C GLY A 37 3.89 23.34 -4.56
N LEU A 38 3.02 24.01 -3.78
CA LEU A 38 1.87 23.38 -3.13
C LEU A 38 1.01 22.57 -4.11
N ASN A 39 0.67 23.16 -5.26
CA ASN A 39 -0.14 22.48 -6.29
C ASN A 39 0.57 21.21 -6.83
N GLN A 40 1.89 21.25 -6.98
CA GLN A 40 2.70 20.13 -7.45
C GLN A 40 2.74 19.00 -6.41
N ILE A 41 2.86 19.36 -5.14
CA ILE A 41 2.85 18.40 -4.02
C ILE A 41 1.47 17.74 -3.91
N VAL A 42 0.39 18.52 -3.93
CA VAL A 42 -0.98 17.98 -3.89
C VAL A 42 -1.21 17.01 -5.06
N LEU A 43 -0.82 17.39 -6.27
CA LEU A 43 -0.95 16.53 -7.45
C LEU A 43 -0.09 15.27 -7.32
N LEU A 44 1.13 15.37 -6.78
CA LEU A 44 2.01 14.25 -6.49
C LEU A 44 1.31 13.22 -5.57
N TYR A 45 0.69 13.70 -4.49
CA TYR A 45 -0.03 12.81 -3.55
C TYR A 45 -1.24 12.15 -4.22
N ILE A 46 -2.05 12.90 -4.94
CA ILE A 46 -3.21 12.36 -5.66
C ILE A 46 -2.78 11.26 -6.62
N ILE A 47 -1.76 11.51 -7.43
CA ILE A 47 -1.24 10.54 -8.41
C ILE A 47 -0.66 9.31 -7.72
N SER A 48 0.10 9.50 -6.63
CA SER A 48 0.68 8.39 -5.86
C SER A 48 -0.41 7.52 -5.21
N ILE A 49 -1.45 8.14 -4.63
CA ILE A 49 -2.57 7.43 -4.02
C ILE A 49 -3.35 6.65 -5.08
N LEU A 50 -3.68 7.28 -6.22
CA LEU A 50 -4.38 6.62 -7.32
C LEU A 50 -3.60 5.43 -7.86
N GLY A 51 -2.28 5.59 -8.09
CA GLY A 51 -1.42 4.50 -8.54
C GLY A 51 -1.38 3.35 -7.54
N ASN A 52 -1.32 3.66 -6.24
CA ASN A 52 -1.28 2.65 -5.19
C ASN A 52 -2.62 1.93 -4.98
N MET A 53 -3.74 2.60 -5.21
CA MET A 53 -5.09 2.04 -5.06
C MET A 53 -5.57 1.24 -6.28
N LEU A 54 -4.99 1.48 -7.46
CA LEU A 54 -5.41 0.82 -8.69
C LEU A 54 -5.25 -0.72 -8.64
N PRO A 55 -4.16 -1.31 -8.09
CA PRO A 55 -4.05 -2.76 -7.95
C PRO A 55 -4.98 -3.37 -6.90
N VAL A 56 -5.48 -2.60 -5.93
CA VAL A 56 -6.25 -3.10 -4.78
C VAL A 56 -7.43 -3.99 -5.19
N PRO A 57 -8.36 -3.55 -6.07
CA PRO A 57 -9.48 -4.41 -6.47
C PRO A 57 -9.01 -5.67 -7.21
N LEU A 58 -7.96 -5.55 -8.04
CA LEU A 58 -7.41 -6.70 -8.74
C LEU A 58 -6.85 -7.72 -7.75
N ILE A 59 -6.01 -7.29 -6.81
CA ILE A 59 -5.43 -8.18 -5.80
C ILE A 59 -6.53 -8.81 -4.96
N PHE A 60 -7.50 -8.02 -4.49
CA PHE A 60 -8.57 -8.51 -3.61
C PHE A 60 -9.37 -9.65 -4.25
N PHE A 61 -9.81 -9.47 -5.49
CA PHE A 61 -10.64 -10.46 -6.17
C PHE A 61 -9.85 -11.61 -6.79
N PHE A 62 -8.62 -11.35 -7.23
CA PHE A 62 -7.79 -12.38 -7.88
C PHE A 62 -7.00 -13.22 -6.88
N ALA A 63 -6.57 -12.69 -5.75
CA ALA A 63 -5.78 -13.43 -4.77
C ALA A 63 -6.48 -14.71 -4.33
N ARG A 64 -7.76 -14.62 -3.95
CA ARG A 64 -8.56 -15.79 -3.58
C ARG A 64 -8.74 -16.77 -4.75
N LYS A 65 -9.01 -16.28 -5.96
CA LYS A 65 -9.13 -17.12 -7.16
C LYS A 65 -7.84 -17.87 -7.45
N VAL A 66 -6.69 -17.20 -7.35
CA VAL A 66 -5.37 -17.83 -7.53
C VAL A 66 -5.11 -18.90 -6.49
N LEU A 67 -5.46 -18.64 -5.23
CA LEU A 67 -5.32 -19.62 -4.15
C LEU A 67 -6.22 -20.84 -4.34
N VAL A 68 -7.48 -20.62 -4.71
CA VAL A 68 -8.43 -21.72 -5.03
C VAL A 68 -7.93 -22.52 -6.23
N TRP A 69 -7.54 -21.86 -7.32
CA TRP A 69 -6.98 -22.53 -8.50
C TRP A 69 -5.68 -23.28 -8.18
N GLY A 70 -4.82 -22.69 -7.35
CA GLY A 70 -3.56 -23.32 -6.92
C GLY A 70 -3.77 -24.51 -5.99
N SER A 71 -4.87 -24.53 -5.23
CA SER A 71 -5.20 -25.61 -4.29
C SER A 71 -5.40 -26.97 -4.98
N ASP A 72 -5.77 -26.96 -6.26
CA ASP A 72 -5.98 -28.19 -7.05
C ASP A 72 -4.69 -28.73 -7.70
N LYS A 73 -3.56 -28.03 -7.55
CA LYS A 73 -2.28 -28.44 -8.14
C LYS A 73 -1.52 -29.44 -7.25
N LYS A 74 -0.97 -30.51 -7.86
CA LYS A 74 -0.30 -31.62 -7.14
C LYS A 74 0.89 -31.18 -6.27
N PHE A 75 1.68 -30.19 -6.70
CA PHE A 75 2.91 -29.77 -6.01
C PHE A 75 2.70 -28.68 -4.94
N ILE A 76 1.85 -27.69 -5.26
CA ILE A 76 1.64 -26.50 -4.42
C ILE A 76 0.27 -26.49 -3.73
N GLY A 77 -0.62 -27.42 -4.10
CA GLY A 77 -1.99 -27.49 -3.59
C GLY A 77 -2.11 -27.59 -2.08
N LYS A 78 -1.21 -28.33 -1.42
CA LYS A 78 -1.20 -28.44 0.05
C LYS A 78 -0.91 -27.09 0.72
N PHE A 79 0.00 -26.32 0.18
CA PHE A 79 0.34 -24.99 0.69
C PHE A 79 -0.82 -23.99 0.50
N PHE A 80 -1.43 -23.98 -0.70
CA PHE A 80 -2.58 -23.11 -0.97
C PHE A 80 -3.82 -23.47 -0.15
N LYS A 81 -4.11 -24.77 0.04
CA LYS A 81 -5.18 -25.24 0.95
C LYS A 81 -4.93 -24.81 2.38
N PHE A 82 -3.70 -24.96 2.87
CA PHE A 82 -3.32 -24.49 4.19
C PHE A 82 -3.53 -22.98 4.35
N CYS A 83 -3.13 -22.17 3.35
CA CYS A 83 -3.34 -20.72 3.36
C CYS A 83 -4.83 -20.36 3.38
N LEU A 84 -5.66 -21.01 2.55
CA LEU A 84 -7.11 -20.79 2.51
C LEU A 84 -7.76 -21.14 3.84
N GLU A 85 -7.52 -22.36 4.37
CA GLU A 85 -8.12 -22.80 5.64
C GLU A 85 -7.68 -21.94 6.83
N LYS A 86 -6.41 -21.56 6.89
CA LYS A 86 -5.90 -20.66 7.94
C LYS A 86 -6.44 -19.26 7.79
N GLY A 87 -6.54 -18.74 6.54
CA GLY A 87 -7.14 -17.45 6.25
C GLY A 87 -8.61 -17.40 6.65
N GLU A 88 -9.42 -18.36 6.25
CA GLU A 88 -10.85 -18.43 6.58
C GLU A 88 -11.10 -18.61 8.09
N LYS A 89 -10.40 -19.55 8.73
CA LYS A 89 -10.52 -19.77 10.18
C LYS A 89 -10.02 -18.56 10.98
N GLY A 90 -8.90 -17.97 10.56
CA GLY A 90 -8.34 -16.77 11.18
C GLY A 90 -9.26 -15.57 11.00
N GLY A 91 -9.79 -15.37 9.79
CA GLY A 91 -10.71 -14.29 9.45
C GLY A 91 -11.99 -14.35 10.28
N LYS A 92 -12.65 -15.51 10.35
CA LYS A 92 -13.86 -15.70 11.16
C LYS A 92 -13.61 -15.41 12.64
N LYS A 93 -12.55 -15.98 13.23
CA LYS A 93 -12.20 -15.73 14.64
C LYS A 93 -11.87 -14.27 14.92
N LEU A 94 -11.19 -13.60 13.99
CA LEU A 94 -10.85 -12.18 14.12
C LEU A 94 -12.08 -11.30 13.93
N GLN A 95 -12.99 -11.62 13.01
CA GLN A 95 -14.26 -10.89 12.83
C GLN A 95 -15.15 -11.03 14.06
N GLU A 96 -15.26 -12.22 14.65
CA GLU A 96 -16.04 -12.48 15.86
C GLU A 96 -15.48 -11.73 17.07
N LYS A 97 -14.14 -11.71 17.25
CA LYS A 97 -13.49 -11.10 18.41
C LYS A 97 -13.23 -9.60 18.26
N ALA A 98 -12.84 -9.16 17.08
CA ALA A 98 -12.39 -7.79 16.86
C ALA A 98 -13.45 -6.89 16.19
N GLY A 99 -14.46 -7.45 15.53
CA GLY A 99 -15.49 -6.68 14.83
C GLY A 99 -14.90 -5.52 14.01
N LYS A 100 -15.26 -4.27 14.38
CA LYS A 100 -14.70 -3.05 13.75
C LYS A 100 -13.19 -2.88 13.99
N GLY A 101 -12.62 -3.48 15.01
CA GLY A 101 -11.19 -3.42 15.32
C GLY A 101 -10.30 -4.04 14.24
N LEU A 102 -10.83 -5.00 13.45
CA LEU A 102 -10.09 -5.60 12.35
C LEU A 102 -9.76 -4.59 11.24
N TYR A 103 -10.70 -3.70 10.91
CA TYR A 103 -10.48 -2.64 9.92
C TYR A 103 -9.53 -1.56 10.43
N TRP A 104 -9.54 -1.28 11.74
CA TRP A 104 -8.54 -0.41 12.38
C TRP A 104 -7.15 -1.03 12.34
N ALA A 105 -7.03 -2.33 12.60
CA ALA A 105 -5.76 -3.05 12.47
C ALA A 105 -5.25 -3.01 11.03
N LEU A 106 -6.13 -3.21 10.04
CA LEU A 106 -5.79 -3.11 8.61
C LEU A 106 -5.34 -1.69 8.23
N PHE A 107 -6.04 -0.66 8.71
CA PHE A 107 -5.67 0.74 8.52
C PHE A 107 -4.26 1.03 9.05
N LEU A 108 -3.97 0.63 10.28
CA LEU A 108 -2.65 0.84 10.90
C LEU A 108 -1.57 0.01 10.19
N PHE A 109 -1.87 -1.23 9.82
CA PHE A 109 -0.95 -2.10 9.09
C PHE A 109 -0.52 -1.50 7.74
N VAL A 110 -1.44 -0.86 7.03
CA VAL A 110 -1.15 -0.15 5.77
C VAL A 110 -0.52 1.21 6.03
N GLY A 111 -0.98 1.93 7.07
CA GLY A 111 -0.59 3.30 7.35
C GLY A 111 0.79 3.48 7.96
N ILE A 112 1.26 2.49 8.73
CA ILE A 112 2.61 2.55 9.32
C ILE A 112 3.62 2.06 8.28
N PRO A 113 4.59 2.89 7.85
CA PRO A 113 5.49 2.56 6.76
C PRO A 113 6.62 1.61 7.20
N LEU A 114 6.29 0.36 7.51
CA LEU A 114 7.25 -0.70 7.82
C LEU A 114 7.54 -1.56 6.59
N PRO A 115 8.72 -2.17 6.48
CA PRO A 115 9.00 -3.13 5.42
C PRO A 115 8.00 -4.29 5.42
N GLY A 116 7.43 -4.61 4.26
CA GLY A 116 6.45 -5.68 4.12
C GLY A 116 5.02 -5.35 4.50
N THR A 117 4.72 -4.16 5.00
CA THR A 117 3.35 -3.64 5.14
C THR A 117 2.96 -2.82 3.90
N GLY A 118 1.71 -2.43 3.76
CA GLY A 118 1.26 -1.55 2.67
C GLY A 118 -0.04 -2.00 2.02
N ALA A 119 -0.43 -1.33 0.93
CA ALA A 119 -1.70 -1.59 0.27
C ALA A 119 -1.74 -2.99 -0.38
N TRP A 120 -0.64 -3.45 -0.98
CA TRP A 120 -0.57 -4.78 -1.59
C TRP A 120 -0.75 -5.89 -0.55
N THR A 121 0.06 -5.88 0.49
CA THR A 121 0.04 -6.90 1.54
C THR A 121 -1.21 -6.80 2.40
N GLY A 122 -1.68 -5.58 2.69
CA GLY A 122 -2.95 -5.35 3.39
C GLY A 122 -4.15 -5.85 2.60
N THR A 123 -4.19 -5.63 1.29
CA THR A 123 -5.26 -6.15 0.41
C THR A 123 -5.23 -7.67 0.34
N LEU A 124 -4.04 -8.25 0.21
CA LEU A 124 -3.87 -9.70 0.22
C LEU A 124 -4.37 -10.30 1.54
N ALA A 125 -3.98 -9.72 2.66
CA ALA A 125 -4.44 -10.16 3.98
C ALA A 125 -5.97 -10.03 4.12
N ALA A 126 -6.56 -8.91 3.70
CA ALA A 126 -8.00 -8.69 3.74
C ALA A 126 -8.76 -9.71 2.88
N SER A 127 -8.24 -10.05 1.69
CA SER A 127 -8.81 -11.08 0.82
C SER A 127 -8.72 -12.48 1.43
N LEU A 128 -7.58 -12.83 2.04
CA LEU A 128 -7.37 -14.13 2.70
C LEU A 128 -8.24 -14.31 3.95
N LEU A 129 -8.45 -13.21 4.69
CA LEU A 129 -9.29 -13.19 5.90
C LEU A 129 -10.79 -13.08 5.58
N ASP A 130 -11.16 -13.11 4.30
CA ASP A 130 -12.55 -12.99 3.83
C ASP A 130 -13.28 -11.74 4.36
N MET A 131 -12.54 -10.61 4.41
CA MET A 131 -13.08 -9.32 4.86
C MET A 131 -13.99 -8.70 3.80
N ASP A 132 -14.91 -7.83 4.22
CA ASP A 132 -15.74 -7.07 3.29
C ASP A 132 -14.88 -6.12 2.42
N PHE A 133 -15.04 -6.22 1.09
CA PHE A 133 -14.23 -5.45 0.13
C PHE A 133 -14.36 -3.93 0.33
N LYS A 134 -15.59 -3.43 0.52
CA LYS A 134 -15.82 -1.99 0.63
C LYS A 134 -15.17 -1.41 1.87
N LYS A 135 -15.36 -2.07 3.02
CA LYS A 135 -14.79 -1.62 4.29
C LYS A 135 -13.27 -1.75 4.29
N SER A 136 -12.74 -2.85 3.73
CA SER A 136 -11.30 -3.05 3.57
C SER A 136 -10.66 -2.01 2.66
N SER A 137 -11.29 -1.70 1.52
CA SER A 137 -10.78 -0.68 0.60
C SER A 137 -10.76 0.71 1.23
N VAL A 138 -11.76 1.07 2.04
CA VAL A 138 -11.77 2.34 2.79
C VAL A 138 -10.64 2.36 3.83
N ALA A 139 -10.46 1.27 4.59
CA ALA A 139 -9.40 1.16 5.58
C ALA A 139 -8.00 1.23 4.93
N ILE A 140 -7.81 0.54 3.80
CA ILE A 140 -6.57 0.55 3.02
C ILE A 140 -6.31 1.96 2.48
N MET A 141 -7.30 2.62 1.88
CA MET A 141 -7.17 3.98 1.37
C MET A 141 -6.77 4.97 2.46
N ALA A 142 -7.44 4.92 3.62
CA ALA A 142 -7.08 5.75 4.77
C ALA A 142 -5.64 5.47 5.25
N GLY A 143 -5.23 4.19 5.28
CA GLY A 143 -3.86 3.79 5.59
C GLY A 143 -2.85 4.32 4.58
N VAL A 144 -3.14 4.25 3.28
CA VAL A 144 -2.30 4.79 2.21
C VAL A 144 -2.12 6.32 2.37
N VAL A 145 -3.19 7.05 2.69
CA VAL A 145 -3.11 8.49 2.98
C VAL A 145 -2.21 8.77 4.19
N LEU A 146 -2.40 8.02 5.29
CA LEU A 146 -1.56 8.15 6.48
C LEU A 146 -0.09 7.86 6.16
N ALA A 147 0.20 6.77 5.46
CA ALA A 147 1.56 6.43 5.03
C ALA A 147 2.17 7.54 4.15
N GLY A 148 1.36 8.13 3.27
CA GLY A 148 1.76 9.27 2.44
C GLY A 148 2.19 10.47 3.28
N ILE A 149 1.40 10.86 4.26
CA ILE A 149 1.71 11.97 5.17
C ILE A 149 3.03 11.69 5.91
N ILE A 150 3.19 10.49 6.48
CA ILE A 150 4.40 10.10 7.22
C ILE A 150 5.62 10.16 6.29
N MET A 151 5.52 9.59 5.08
CA MET A 151 6.62 9.59 4.12
C MET A 151 6.98 10.99 3.61
N GLY A 152 5.97 11.86 3.42
CA GLY A 152 6.20 13.24 3.05
C GLY A 152 6.94 14.04 4.13
N LEU A 153 6.51 13.90 5.39
CA LEU A 153 7.18 14.52 6.53
C LEU A 153 8.60 14.01 6.71
N ALA A 154 8.81 12.70 6.60
CA ALA A 154 10.13 12.09 6.67
C ALA A 154 11.05 12.58 5.52
N SER A 155 10.52 12.67 4.30
CA SER A 155 11.27 13.17 3.15
C SER A 155 11.64 14.65 3.29
N ALA A 156 10.73 15.47 3.78
CA ALA A 156 10.98 16.90 4.02
C ALA A 156 12.03 17.10 5.14
N GLY A 157 11.97 16.33 6.21
CA GLY A 157 12.95 16.37 7.31
C GLY A 157 14.34 15.93 6.88
N VAL A 158 14.46 14.83 6.14
CA VAL A 158 15.75 14.32 5.64
C VAL A 158 16.36 15.28 4.61
N LEU A 159 15.56 15.80 3.66
CA LEU A 159 16.03 16.76 2.67
C LEU A 159 16.41 18.11 3.33
N GLY A 160 15.64 18.54 4.34
CA GLY A 160 15.97 19.74 5.12
C GLY A 160 17.29 19.61 5.89
N ALA A 161 17.50 18.48 6.56
CA ALA A 161 18.74 18.21 7.29
C ALA A 161 19.95 18.09 6.36
N ALA A 162 19.84 17.40 5.23
CA ALA A 162 20.89 17.32 4.22
C ALA A 162 21.22 18.69 3.63
N GLY A 163 20.19 19.46 3.26
CA GLY A 163 20.38 20.83 2.75
C GLY A 163 21.12 21.74 3.73
N ALA A 164 20.82 21.66 5.02
CA ALA A 164 21.49 22.41 6.08
C ALA A 164 22.96 22.02 6.28
N ILE A 165 23.32 20.76 6.02
CA ILE A 165 24.71 20.28 6.11
C ILE A 165 25.55 20.76 4.92
N PHE A 166 24.97 20.80 3.70
CA PHE A 166 25.67 21.25 2.49
C PHE A 166 25.63 22.76 2.24
N ALA A 167 24.85 23.52 3.02
CA ALA A 167 24.80 24.97 2.94
C ALA A 167 25.80 25.71 3.87
N LYS A 168 26.62 24.96 4.61
CA LYS A 168 27.78 25.44 5.38
C LYS A 168 29.07 25.18 4.61
#